data_9dfd241511ac0e47766e74341c989366
#
_entry.id   9dfd241511ac0e47766e74341c989366
#
_cell.length_a   1.000
_cell.length_b   1.000
_cell.length_c   1.000
_cell.angle_alpha   90.00
_cell.angle_beta   90.00
_cell.angle_gamma   90.00
#
_symmetry.space_group_name_H-M   'P 1'
#
loop_
_entity.id
_entity.type
_entity.pdbx_description
1 polymer ?
#
loop_
_entity_poly.entity_id
_entity_poly.type
_entity_poly.pdbx_seq_one_letter_code
_entity_poly.pdbx_strand_id
1 'polypeptide(L)'
;EDHRQKAALTEAMRIVQEINKYISATEPWKVKDDPARLAAILYTSAQAVMDANTMLAPFLPHSAQKVYETLGGTGTFSPLPHVEEVTDLDDPDFSYPIITGNYRLGETVHAWEREELRPGTPIAKPSPLFQKIPPEAVEEELDRFEKELSARQAKEEARLKSEQEKLTRKDE
;
A
#
# COMPACT_ATOMS: atom_id res chain seq x y z
N GLU A 1 -17.55 5.83 -16.74
CA GLU A 1 -16.60 6.16 -15.63
C GLU A 1 -15.23 6.44 -16.23
N ASP A 2 -14.69 7.62 -15.96
CA ASP A 2 -13.48 8.14 -16.62
C ASP A 2 -12.16 7.68 -15.96
N HIS A 3 -12.11 6.61 -15.23
CA HIS A 3 -10.91 6.01 -14.58
C HIS A 3 -9.71 6.97 -14.36
N ARG A 4 -9.95 8.16 -13.81
CA ARG A 4 -8.95 9.23 -13.67
C ARG A 4 -8.06 9.06 -12.43
N GLN A 5 -7.47 7.89 -12.25
CA GLN A 5 -6.65 7.56 -11.06
C GLN A 5 -5.49 8.53 -10.87
N LYS A 6 -4.80 8.91 -11.96
CA LYS A 6 -3.71 9.89 -11.91
C LYS A 6 -4.18 11.25 -11.38
N ALA A 7 -5.33 11.73 -11.82
CA ALA A 7 -5.88 12.99 -11.35
C ALA A 7 -6.28 12.93 -9.88
N ALA A 8 -6.91 11.83 -9.45
CA ALA A 8 -7.28 11.60 -8.06
C ALA A 8 -6.04 11.60 -7.14
N LEU A 9 -4.98 10.87 -7.51
CA LEU A 9 -3.72 10.85 -6.76
C LEU A 9 -3.06 12.24 -6.73
N THR A 10 -3.10 12.99 -7.83
CA THR A 10 -2.56 14.34 -7.90
C THR A 10 -3.26 15.27 -6.90
N GLU A 11 -4.60 15.19 -6.79
CA GLU A 11 -5.35 15.99 -5.81
C GLU A 11 -5.07 15.57 -4.37
N ALA A 12 -4.99 14.27 -4.08
CA ALA A 12 -4.59 13.79 -2.77
C ALA A 12 -3.19 14.32 -2.37
N MET A 13 -2.22 14.26 -3.28
CA MET A 13 -0.88 14.80 -3.03
C MET A 13 -0.85 16.32 -2.89
N ARG A 14 -1.74 17.06 -3.57
CA ARG A 14 -1.88 18.50 -3.38
C ARG A 14 -2.33 18.82 -1.95
N ILE A 15 -3.25 18.06 -1.40
CA ILE A 15 -3.69 18.23 0.00
C ILE A 15 -2.53 17.96 0.96
N VAL A 16 -1.73 16.91 0.75
CA VAL A 16 -0.54 16.64 1.56
C VAL A 16 0.44 17.83 1.53
N GLN A 17 0.63 18.46 0.38
CA GLN A 17 1.47 19.65 0.25
C GLN A 17 0.91 20.85 1.05
N GLU A 18 -0.39 21.08 1.01
CA GLU A 18 -1.02 22.16 1.78
C GLU A 18 -0.92 21.90 3.30
N ILE A 19 -1.05 20.66 3.75
CA ILE A 19 -0.82 20.28 5.15
C ILE A 19 0.62 20.61 5.56
N ASN A 20 1.61 20.23 4.76
CA ASN A 20 3.01 20.55 5.03
C ASN A 20 3.27 22.06 5.08
N LYS A 21 2.66 22.83 4.19
CA LYS A 21 2.74 24.31 4.22
C LYS A 21 2.13 24.87 5.50
N TYR A 22 0.96 24.36 5.91
CA TYR A 22 0.31 24.80 7.14
C TYR A 22 1.19 24.54 8.37
N ILE A 23 1.74 23.33 8.52
CA ILE A 23 2.63 22.97 9.62
C ILE A 23 3.89 23.84 9.61
N SER A 24 4.47 24.09 8.44
CA SER A 24 5.65 24.95 8.27
C SER A 24 5.36 26.41 8.60
N ALA A 25 4.19 26.91 8.23
CA ALA A 25 3.79 28.31 8.48
C ALA A 25 3.40 28.55 9.93
N THR A 26 2.82 27.56 10.60
CA THR A 26 2.37 27.68 12.00
C THR A 26 3.46 27.38 13.01
N GLU A 27 4.55 26.70 12.61
CA GLU A 27 5.72 26.36 13.41
C GLU A 27 5.38 25.92 14.87
N PRO A 28 4.60 24.82 15.06
CA PRO A 28 4.10 24.42 16.38
C PRO A 28 5.22 24.25 17.43
N TRP A 29 6.44 23.90 16.98
CA TRP A 29 7.61 23.77 17.86
C TRP A 29 8.10 25.11 18.46
N LYS A 30 7.65 26.25 17.91
CA LYS A 30 7.95 27.60 18.42
C LYS A 30 6.82 28.15 19.31
N VAL A 31 5.61 27.58 19.25
CA VAL A 31 4.44 28.06 20.01
C VAL A 31 4.38 27.37 21.39
N LYS A 32 5.37 27.68 22.27
CA LYS A 32 5.44 27.06 23.60
C LYS A 32 4.70 27.85 24.68
N ASP A 33 4.56 29.15 24.46
CA ASP A 33 4.00 30.09 25.47
C ASP A 33 2.47 30.26 25.35
N ASP A 34 1.84 29.65 24.34
CA ASP A 34 0.39 29.66 24.13
C ASP A 34 -0.12 28.21 23.93
N PRO A 35 -0.42 27.49 25.03
CA PRO A 35 -0.89 26.10 24.97
C PRO A 35 -2.21 25.94 24.21
N ALA A 36 -3.11 26.92 24.25
CA ALA A 36 -4.39 26.84 23.55
C ALA A 36 -4.18 26.92 22.02
N ARG A 37 -3.33 27.84 21.58
CA ARG A 37 -2.95 27.94 20.16
C ARG A 37 -2.19 26.72 19.70
N LEU A 38 -1.24 26.21 20.50
CA LEU A 38 -0.50 24.99 20.19
C LEU A 38 -1.46 23.79 20.01
N ALA A 39 -2.39 23.60 20.95
CA ALA A 39 -3.38 22.54 20.88
C ALA A 39 -4.25 22.63 19.60
N ALA A 40 -4.69 23.84 19.24
CA ALA A 40 -5.45 24.07 18.02
C ALA A 40 -4.65 23.73 16.76
N ILE A 41 -3.38 24.14 16.68
CA ILE A 41 -2.51 23.82 15.55
C ILE A 41 -2.28 22.31 15.43
N LEU A 42 -1.96 21.64 16.55
CA LEU A 42 -1.71 20.20 16.56
C LEU A 42 -2.96 19.40 16.19
N TYR A 43 -4.13 19.77 16.74
CA TYR A 43 -5.38 19.11 16.39
C TYR A 43 -5.73 19.30 14.92
N THR A 44 -5.62 20.51 14.39
CA THR A 44 -5.87 20.81 12.97
C THR A 44 -4.92 20.03 12.08
N SER A 45 -3.64 19.95 12.45
CA SER A 45 -2.65 19.19 11.70
C SER A 45 -2.96 17.69 11.70
N ALA A 46 -3.27 17.12 12.87
CA ALA A 46 -3.58 15.70 12.99
C ALA A 46 -4.87 15.34 12.23
N GLN A 47 -5.91 16.17 12.32
CA GLN A 47 -7.14 15.98 11.57
C GLN A 47 -6.89 16.06 10.05
N ALA A 48 -6.11 17.02 9.59
CA ALA A 48 -5.76 17.14 8.18
C ALA A 48 -4.95 15.92 7.67
N VAL A 49 -4.07 15.36 8.51
CA VAL A 49 -3.37 14.10 8.19
C VAL A 49 -4.37 12.94 8.07
N MET A 50 -5.36 12.85 8.96
CA MET A 50 -6.40 11.81 8.86
C MET A 50 -7.25 11.97 7.59
N ASP A 51 -7.63 13.20 7.24
CA ASP A 51 -8.39 13.50 6.02
C ASP A 51 -7.58 13.12 4.75
N ALA A 52 -6.28 13.45 4.71
CA ALA A 52 -5.37 13.03 3.64
C ALA A 52 -5.20 11.50 3.59
N ASN A 53 -5.14 10.84 4.75
CA ASN A 53 -5.05 9.40 4.87
C ASN A 53 -6.26 8.70 4.23
N THR A 54 -7.46 9.22 4.43
CA THR A 54 -8.69 8.74 3.78
C THR A 54 -8.57 8.81 2.26
N MET A 55 -8.04 9.90 1.73
CA MET A 55 -7.87 10.08 0.28
C MET A 55 -6.77 9.20 -0.32
N LEU A 56 -5.75 8.87 0.46
CA LEU A 56 -4.63 8.01 0.03
C LEU A 56 -4.89 6.52 0.24
N ALA A 57 -5.89 6.13 1.04
CA ALA A 57 -6.19 4.74 1.37
C ALA A 57 -6.37 3.82 0.13
N PRO A 58 -7.03 4.24 -0.96
CA PRO A 58 -7.14 3.42 -2.15
C PRO A 58 -5.81 3.14 -2.86
N PHE A 59 -4.80 3.98 -2.66
CA PHE A 59 -3.50 3.86 -3.29
C PHE A 59 -2.48 3.18 -2.37
N LEU A 60 -2.62 3.39 -1.06
CA LEU A 60 -1.66 2.96 -0.04
C LEU A 60 -2.39 2.33 1.17
N PRO A 61 -3.19 1.27 0.98
CA PRO A 61 -4.09 0.74 2.01
C PRO A 61 -3.34 0.32 3.29
N HIS A 62 -2.20 -0.35 3.17
CA HIS A 62 -1.41 -0.78 4.33
C HIS A 62 -0.81 0.40 5.11
N SER A 63 -0.34 1.43 4.40
CA SER A 63 0.19 2.64 5.03
C SER A 63 -0.93 3.44 5.70
N ALA A 64 -2.09 3.52 5.06
CA ALA A 64 -3.26 4.19 5.60
C ALA A 64 -3.75 3.52 6.89
N GLN A 65 -3.75 2.20 6.96
CA GLN A 65 -4.06 1.46 8.18
C GLN A 65 -3.09 1.82 9.32
N LYS A 66 -1.78 1.86 9.04
CA LYS A 66 -0.75 2.23 10.04
C LYS A 66 -0.90 3.67 10.54
N VAL A 67 -1.23 4.61 9.66
CA VAL A 67 -1.48 6.01 10.04
C VAL A 67 -2.70 6.10 10.95
N TYR A 68 -3.79 5.43 10.58
CA TYR A 68 -5.02 5.36 11.36
C TYR A 68 -4.77 4.84 12.79
N GLU A 69 -4.09 3.71 12.92
CA GLU A 69 -3.72 3.12 14.22
C GLU A 69 -2.80 4.05 15.03
N THR A 70 -1.84 4.71 14.36
CA THR A 70 -0.93 5.67 15.01
C THR A 70 -1.71 6.85 15.60
N LEU A 71 -2.74 7.32 14.92
CA LEU A 71 -3.61 8.40 15.39
C LEU A 71 -4.69 7.94 16.39
N GLY A 72 -4.62 6.69 16.88
CA GLY A 72 -5.50 6.15 17.91
C GLY A 72 -6.75 5.48 17.38
N GLY A 73 -6.81 5.22 16.07
CA GLY A 73 -7.89 4.45 15.45
C GLY A 73 -7.83 2.97 15.82
N THR A 74 -8.96 2.33 15.84
CA THR A 74 -9.10 0.89 16.13
C THR A 74 -9.93 0.20 15.07
N GLY A 75 -9.59 -1.06 14.79
CA GLY A 75 -10.24 -1.85 13.74
C GLY A 75 -9.65 -1.58 12.35
N THR A 76 -10.37 -1.96 11.32
CA THR A 76 -9.93 -1.84 9.93
C THR A 76 -10.33 -0.49 9.35
N PHE A 77 -9.35 0.29 8.92
CA PHE A 77 -9.56 1.60 8.27
C PHE A 77 -9.91 1.45 6.79
N SER A 78 -9.16 0.60 6.11
CA SER A 78 -9.38 0.33 4.69
C SER A 78 -9.22 -1.16 4.40
N PRO A 79 -9.85 -1.70 3.32
CA PRO A 79 -9.62 -3.07 2.91
C PRO A 79 -8.14 -3.30 2.63
N LEU A 80 -7.60 -4.38 3.20
CA LEU A 80 -6.20 -4.76 2.99
C LEU A 80 -6.15 -5.86 1.92
N PRO A 81 -5.52 -5.59 0.76
CA PRO A 81 -5.32 -6.61 -0.24
C PRO A 81 -4.31 -7.65 0.25
N HIS A 82 -4.58 -8.91 -0.06
CA HIS A 82 -3.67 -10.03 0.12
C HIS A 82 -3.28 -10.58 -1.24
N VAL A 83 -2.09 -11.12 -1.33
CA VAL A 83 -1.63 -11.84 -2.51
C VAL A 83 -1.63 -13.33 -2.16
N GLU A 84 -2.37 -14.12 -2.90
CA GLU A 84 -2.44 -15.57 -2.78
C GLU A 84 -1.96 -16.21 -4.08
N GLU A 85 -1.15 -17.27 -3.97
CA GLU A 85 -0.79 -18.09 -5.13
C GLU A 85 -1.91 -19.12 -5.38
N VAL A 86 -2.41 -19.13 -6.60
CA VAL A 86 -3.43 -20.08 -7.06
C VAL A 86 -2.82 -20.93 -8.16
N THR A 87 -2.96 -22.24 -8.02
CA THR A 87 -2.56 -23.19 -9.05
C THR A 87 -3.59 -23.20 -10.16
N ASP A 88 -3.14 -23.18 -11.40
CA ASP A 88 -4.01 -23.28 -12.57
C ASP A 88 -4.75 -24.63 -12.59
N LEU A 89 -6.04 -24.60 -12.90
CA LEU A 89 -6.85 -25.81 -12.93
C LEU A 89 -6.53 -26.74 -14.10
N ASP A 90 -6.05 -26.16 -15.20
CA ASP A 90 -5.73 -26.88 -16.43
C ASP A 90 -4.24 -27.25 -16.51
N ASP A 91 -3.36 -26.58 -15.74
CA ASP A 91 -1.94 -26.85 -15.62
C ASP A 91 -1.49 -26.84 -14.14
N PRO A 92 -1.48 -28.01 -13.48
CA PRO A 92 -1.09 -28.13 -12.07
C PRO A 92 0.35 -27.70 -11.75
N ASP A 93 1.21 -27.60 -12.76
CA ASP A 93 2.60 -27.14 -12.60
C ASP A 93 2.74 -25.62 -12.72
N PHE A 94 1.63 -24.92 -13.04
CA PHE A 94 1.59 -23.48 -13.19
C PHE A 94 0.80 -22.86 -12.05
N SER A 95 1.44 -21.91 -11.34
CA SER A 95 0.78 -21.08 -10.31
C SER A 95 0.94 -19.61 -10.66
N TYR A 96 -0.06 -18.82 -10.33
CA TYR A 96 -0.05 -17.39 -10.54
C TYR A 96 -0.60 -16.64 -9.31
N PRO A 97 -0.08 -15.44 -9.02
CA PRO A 97 -0.58 -14.65 -7.92
C PRO A 97 -1.92 -13.98 -8.27
N ILE A 98 -2.87 -14.07 -7.36
CA ILE A 98 -4.11 -13.30 -7.39
C ILE A 98 -4.18 -12.34 -6.20
N ILE A 99 -4.87 -11.23 -6.38
CA ILE A 99 -5.16 -10.30 -5.29
C ILE A 99 -6.51 -10.69 -4.70
N THR A 100 -6.48 -11.05 -3.42
CA THR A 100 -7.68 -11.35 -2.64
C THR A 100 -7.85 -10.35 -1.51
N GLY A 101 -9.00 -10.34 -0.89
CA GLY A 101 -9.32 -9.49 0.25
C GLY A 101 -10.80 -9.13 0.27
N ASN A 102 -11.25 -8.58 1.38
CA ASN A 102 -12.60 -8.08 1.50
C ASN A 102 -12.70 -6.66 0.95
N TYR A 103 -13.19 -6.52 -0.28
CA TYR A 103 -13.39 -5.24 -0.98
C TYR A 103 -14.83 -4.71 -0.88
N ARG A 104 -15.66 -5.30 -0.03
CA ARG A 104 -17.05 -4.84 0.13
C ARG A 104 -17.07 -3.56 0.93
N LEU A 105 -17.36 -2.46 0.26
CA LEU A 105 -17.45 -1.12 0.85
C LEU A 105 -18.41 -1.02 2.05
N GLY A 106 -19.37 -1.91 2.17
CA GLY A 106 -20.33 -1.92 3.28
C GLY A 106 -19.84 -2.64 4.55
N GLU A 107 -18.71 -3.32 4.52
CA GLU A 107 -18.16 -4.07 5.65
C GLU A 107 -16.96 -3.37 6.31
N THR A 108 -16.45 -2.29 5.71
CA THR A 108 -15.40 -1.46 6.28
C THR A 108 -15.99 -0.32 7.08
N VAL A 109 -15.47 -0.10 8.28
CA VAL A 109 -16.01 0.89 9.23
C VAL A 109 -15.88 2.33 8.72
N HIS A 110 -14.98 2.58 7.75
CA HIS A 110 -14.59 3.94 7.32
C HIS A 110 -14.59 4.14 5.80
N ALA A 111 -15.51 3.48 5.08
CA ALA A 111 -15.62 3.59 3.63
C ALA A 111 -15.92 5.03 3.18
N TRP A 112 -14.91 5.82 2.88
CA TRP A 112 -15.00 7.19 2.34
C TRP A 112 -15.75 8.19 3.23
N GLU A 113 -15.90 7.90 4.51
CA GLU A 113 -16.39 8.85 5.50
C GLU A 113 -15.21 9.54 6.16
N ARG A 114 -15.44 10.78 6.55
CA ARG A 114 -14.45 11.54 7.31
C ARG A 114 -14.33 10.97 8.71
N GLU A 115 -13.15 10.48 9.05
CA GLU A 115 -12.83 10.08 10.42
C GLU A 115 -12.50 11.32 11.25
N GLU A 116 -13.28 11.58 12.30
CA GLU A 116 -13.07 12.72 13.17
C GLU A 116 -12.26 12.31 14.40
N LEU A 117 -11.09 12.95 14.56
CA LEU A 117 -10.23 12.72 15.72
C LEU A 117 -10.87 13.30 16.99
N ARG A 118 -10.86 12.51 18.04
CA ARG A 118 -11.36 12.95 19.34
C ARG A 118 -10.22 13.57 20.16
N PRO A 119 -10.35 14.81 20.65
CA PRO A 119 -9.37 15.40 21.55
C PRO A 119 -9.13 14.51 22.77
N GLY A 120 -7.87 14.30 23.13
CA GLY A 120 -7.48 13.44 24.24
C GLY A 120 -7.29 11.97 23.89
N THR A 121 -7.52 11.55 22.64
CA THR A 121 -7.17 10.20 22.20
C THR A 121 -5.66 10.00 22.24
N PRO A 122 -5.16 8.94 22.90
CA PRO A 122 -3.74 8.63 22.91
C PRO A 122 -3.27 8.29 21.49
N ILE A 123 -2.20 8.91 21.06
CA ILE A 123 -1.53 8.58 19.80
C ILE A 123 -0.33 7.67 20.07
N ALA A 124 -0.10 6.72 19.19
CA ALA A 124 1.07 5.84 19.26
C ALA A 124 2.34 6.60 18.81
N LYS A 125 3.50 6.09 19.22
CA LYS A 125 4.78 6.61 18.71
C LYS A 125 4.87 6.34 17.20
N PRO A 126 4.99 7.36 16.35
CA PRO A 126 5.09 7.17 14.92
C PRO A 126 6.39 6.44 14.55
N SER A 127 6.29 5.58 13.54
CA SER A 127 7.44 4.94 12.90
C SER A 127 7.45 5.31 11.41
N PRO A 128 8.62 5.28 10.75
CA PRO A 128 8.68 5.49 9.31
C PRO A 128 7.78 4.48 8.57
N LEU A 129 6.90 4.97 7.70
CA LEU A 129 6.01 4.13 6.89
C LEU A 129 6.79 3.42 5.78
N PHE A 130 7.82 4.06 5.27
CA PHE A 130 8.66 3.56 4.21
C PHE A 130 10.12 3.62 4.66
N GLN A 131 10.84 2.56 4.35
CA GLN A 131 12.29 2.52 4.54
C GLN A 131 12.98 2.68 3.18
N LYS A 132 14.11 3.37 3.18
CA LYS A 132 14.95 3.42 1.99
C LYS A 132 15.52 2.03 1.75
N ILE A 133 15.30 1.49 0.56
CA ILE A 133 15.83 0.19 0.16
C ILE A 133 17.35 0.36 -0.03
N PRO A 134 18.20 -0.39 0.68
CA PRO A 134 19.63 -0.33 0.47
C PRO A 134 20.01 -0.95 -0.89
N PRO A 135 21.08 -0.47 -1.55
CA PRO A 135 21.50 -0.97 -2.86
C PRO A 135 21.69 -2.50 -2.88
N GLU A 136 22.25 -3.05 -1.81
CA GLU A 136 22.53 -4.49 -1.65
C GLU A 136 21.24 -5.34 -1.77
N ALA A 137 20.13 -4.87 -1.19
CA ALA A 137 18.84 -5.56 -1.29
C ALA A 137 18.28 -5.53 -2.72
N VAL A 138 18.62 -4.51 -3.51
CA VAL A 138 18.26 -4.45 -4.93
C VAL A 138 19.06 -5.47 -5.73
N GLU A 139 20.36 -5.59 -5.45
CA GLU A 139 21.23 -6.58 -6.11
C GLU A 139 20.79 -8.01 -5.79
N GLU A 140 20.50 -8.32 -4.52
CA GLU A 140 19.99 -9.63 -4.10
C GLU A 140 18.67 -9.98 -4.80
N GLU A 141 17.79 -9.03 -4.97
CA GLU A 141 16.50 -9.24 -5.64
C GLU A 141 16.68 -9.45 -7.15
N LEU A 142 17.60 -8.73 -7.79
CA LEU A 142 17.94 -8.93 -9.19
C LEU A 142 18.54 -10.32 -9.43
N ASP A 143 19.48 -10.74 -8.59
CA ASP A 143 20.07 -12.07 -8.64
C ASP A 143 19.02 -13.18 -8.47
N ARG A 144 18.06 -12.97 -7.56
CA ARG A 144 16.94 -13.90 -7.37
C ARG A 144 16.08 -14.00 -8.63
N PHE A 145 15.72 -12.84 -9.19
CA PHE A 145 14.93 -12.77 -10.41
C PHE A 145 15.62 -13.44 -11.61
N GLU A 146 16.93 -13.22 -11.79
CA GLU A 146 17.71 -13.87 -12.85
C GLU A 146 17.73 -15.39 -12.71
N LYS A 147 17.88 -15.90 -11.48
CA LYS A 147 17.82 -17.34 -11.19
C LYS A 147 16.45 -17.93 -11.51
N GLU A 148 15.38 -17.26 -11.09
CA GLU A 148 14.02 -17.69 -11.39
C GLU A 148 13.73 -17.69 -12.88
N LEU A 149 14.16 -16.65 -13.61
CA LEU A 149 14.00 -16.55 -15.05
C LEU A 149 14.73 -17.67 -15.77
N SER A 150 15.98 -17.95 -15.39
CA SER A 150 16.79 -19.04 -15.94
C SER A 150 16.14 -20.41 -15.68
N ALA A 151 15.60 -20.62 -14.49
CA ALA A 151 14.91 -21.86 -14.15
C ALA A 151 13.61 -22.05 -14.96
N ARG A 152 12.86 -20.99 -15.21
CA ARG A 152 11.67 -21.02 -16.07
C ARG A 152 12.02 -21.33 -17.51
N GLN A 153 13.07 -20.70 -18.05
CA GLN A 153 13.54 -20.95 -19.40
C GLN A 153 13.99 -22.41 -19.57
N ALA A 154 14.75 -22.96 -18.61
CA ALA A 154 15.18 -24.35 -18.64
C ALA A 154 14.00 -25.34 -18.59
N LYS A 155 12.98 -25.06 -17.78
CA LYS A 155 11.73 -25.86 -17.74
C LYS A 155 11.00 -25.83 -19.09
N GLU A 156 10.86 -24.66 -19.69
CA GLU A 156 10.16 -24.49 -20.95
C GLU A 156 10.91 -25.21 -22.09
N GLU A 157 12.24 -25.10 -22.14
CA GLU A 157 13.06 -25.84 -23.10
C GLU A 157 12.95 -27.39 -22.94
N ALA A 158 12.92 -27.86 -21.69
CA ALA A 158 12.72 -29.26 -21.38
C ALA A 158 11.32 -29.75 -21.83
N ARG A 159 10.30 -28.94 -21.62
CA ARG A 159 8.93 -29.23 -22.06
C ARG A 159 8.86 -29.34 -23.59
N LEU A 160 9.39 -28.35 -24.30
CA LEU A 160 9.41 -28.34 -25.77
C LEU A 160 10.17 -29.54 -26.35
N LYS A 161 11.31 -29.92 -25.76
CA LYS A 161 12.04 -31.12 -26.17
C LYS A 161 11.22 -32.40 -26.00
N SER A 162 10.54 -32.51 -24.83
CA SER A 162 9.70 -33.69 -24.55
C SER A 162 8.50 -33.79 -25.52
N GLU A 163 7.90 -32.64 -25.88
CA GLU A 163 6.81 -32.58 -26.85
C GLU A 163 7.30 -32.96 -28.27
N GLN A 164 8.47 -32.48 -28.68
CA GLN A 164 9.07 -32.85 -29.96
C GLN A 164 9.39 -34.35 -30.06
N GLU A 165 9.95 -34.94 -29.00
CA GLU A 165 10.23 -36.39 -28.93
C GLU A 165 8.94 -37.22 -28.98
N LYS A 166 7.84 -36.76 -28.39
CA LYS A 166 6.53 -37.46 -28.47
C LYS A 166 5.93 -37.38 -29.87
N LEU A 167 6.10 -36.28 -30.57
CA LEU A 167 5.66 -36.12 -31.96
C LEU A 167 6.43 -37.05 -32.92
N THR A 168 7.77 -37.07 -32.83
CA THR A 168 8.62 -37.95 -33.67
C THR A 168 8.32 -39.43 -33.47
N ARG A 169 7.96 -39.86 -32.23
CA ARG A 169 7.57 -41.25 -31.94
C ARG A 169 6.18 -41.66 -32.46
N LYS A 170 5.35 -40.71 -32.84
CA LYS A 170 4.01 -40.98 -33.41
C LYS A 170 4.03 -41.14 -34.93
N ASP A 171 5.11 -40.66 -35.57
CA ASP A 171 5.26 -40.70 -37.02
C ASP A 171 6.11 -41.90 -37.49
N GLU A 172 6.64 -42.71 -36.56
CA GLU A 172 7.22 -44.03 -36.76
C GLU A 172 6.21 -45.16 -36.48
#